data_8af4ec58c85ea882db34bc6d893075ff
#
_entry.id   8af4ec58c85ea882db34bc6d893075ff
#
_cell.length_a   1.000
_cell.length_b   1.000
_cell.length_c   1.000
_cell.angle_alpha   90.00
_cell.angle_beta   90.00
_cell.angle_gamma   90.00
#
_symmetry.space_group_name_H-M   'P 1'
#
loop_
_entity.id
_entity.type
_entity.pdbx_description
1 polymer ?
#
loop_
_entity_poly.entity_id
_entity_poly.type
_entity_poly.pdbx_seq_one_letter_code
_entity_poly.pdbx_strand_id
1 'polypeptide(L)'
;MIDSDYFLPVLMQKYFVENPVGQKRAAAFFNTSAGLINAENQNLTWGQLSLINAERIMRLARPFAEKQTKENLVHLKDGQVVGEWRDSEYGIGGGRIPYDVNTALVPAALRSIAVLARQGLYPKHKQWSNLATKYAQIWEDKTLDYFKVTIPKSKAQDLVASYKKESSFPGPDRAASITDDVVFHALALDGDSNLTKVEVMNTDDCFRHFLLNTTDDTQLTPYLNNSATNIRRTFPAGLMTSAGMIVANPAFGGDPVYAQNWTTGAYHGTVIWSWQLAMMAKGLELQLGRCELTSNFSVSSGHRRENEKGTVAPIPAFCGDDSVYGNVKAAYNELWDVIEQNQSQLSGEVWSWVYRDGGFQVTPLGVLPAPGGGSQTGKLFVLFYWFS
;
A
#
# COMPACT_ATOMS: atom_id res chain seq x y z
N MET A 1 -7.19 11.50 -9.26
CA MET A 1 -6.43 10.53 -8.45
C MET A 1 -6.30 9.25 -9.25
N ILE A 2 -5.09 8.74 -9.38
CA ILE A 2 -4.82 7.55 -10.19
C ILE A 2 -5.20 6.27 -9.42
N ASP A 3 -5.00 6.26 -8.11
CA ASP A 3 -5.34 5.17 -7.19
C ASP A 3 -6.85 4.89 -7.14
N SER A 4 -7.67 5.93 -7.08
CA SER A 4 -9.14 5.79 -7.02
C SER A 4 -9.70 4.99 -8.21
N ASP A 5 -9.14 5.17 -9.40
CA ASP A 5 -9.55 4.43 -10.58
C ASP A 5 -9.34 2.91 -10.40
N TYR A 6 -8.25 2.50 -9.76
CA TYR A 6 -7.92 1.09 -9.55
C TYR A 6 -8.65 0.45 -8.37
N PHE A 7 -9.03 1.23 -7.35
CA PHE A 7 -9.85 0.71 -6.25
C PHE A 7 -11.26 0.31 -6.69
N LEU A 8 -11.85 1.00 -7.66
CA LEU A 8 -13.24 0.78 -8.05
C LEU A 8 -13.54 -0.68 -8.43
N PRO A 9 -12.80 -1.37 -9.32
CA PRO A 9 -13.06 -2.78 -9.62
C PRO A 9 -12.93 -3.70 -8.40
N VAL A 10 -12.00 -3.42 -7.49
CA VAL A 10 -11.79 -4.18 -6.26
C VAL A 10 -13.02 -4.07 -5.35
N LEU A 11 -13.53 -2.85 -5.15
CA LEU A 11 -14.74 -2.60 -4.36
C LEU A 11 -15.96 -3.26 -4.98
N MET A 12 -16.09 -3.18 -6.31
CA MET A 12 -17.19 -3.82 -7.04
C MET A 12 -17.16 -5.34 -6.89
N GLN A 13 -16.00 -5.97 -6.97
CA GLN A 13 -15.86 -7.39 -6.71
C GLN A 13 -16.27 -7.71 -5.28
N LYS A 14 -15.72 -7.03 -4.29
CA LYS A 14 -16.03 -7.24 -2.88
C LYS A 14 -17.50 -7.14 -2.57
N TYR A 15 -18.17 -6.11 -3.07
CA TYR A 15 -19.57 -5.88 -2.78
C TYR A 15 -20.49 -6.70 -3.69
N PHE A 16 -20.34 -6.65 -5.00
CA PHE A 16 -21.32 -7.25 -5.92
C PHE A 16 -21.07 -8.73 -6.25
N VAL A 17 -19.88 -9.27 -5.94
CA VAL A 17 -19.58 -10.68 -6.18
C VAL A 17 -19.43 -11.46 -4.89
N GLU A 18 -18.78 -10.91 -3.86
CA GLU A 18 -18.48 -11.65 -2.62
C GLU A 18 -19.54 -11.43 -1.52
N ASN A 19 -20.21 -10.26 -1.49
CA ASN A 19 -21.21 -9.98 -0.46
C ASN A 19 -22.63 -10.41 -0.92
N PRO A 20 -23.36 -11.24 -0.14
CA PRO A 20 -24.68 -11.75 -0.52
C PRO A 20 -25.75 -10.65 -0.73
N VAL A 21 -25.64 -9.53 -0.01
CA VAL A 21 -26.57 -8.39 -0.18
C VAL A 21 -26.24 -7.66 -1.48
N GLY A 22 -24.94 -7.45 -1.74
CA GLY A 22 -24.47 -6.82 -2.98
C GLY A 22 -24.85 -7.63 -4.22
N GLN A 23 -24.69 -8.94 -4.19
CA GLN A 23 -25.09 -9.84 -5.29
C GLN A 23 -26.54 -9.64 -5.69
N LYS A 24 -27.45 -9.57 -4.70
CA LYS A 24 -28.90 -9.34 -4.95
C LYS A 24 -29.21 -7.97 -5.53
N ARG A 25 -28.37 -6.98 -5.27
CA ARG A 25 -28.55 -5.58 -5.72
C ARG A 25 -27.84 -5.28 -7.05
N ALA A 26 -26.90 -6.09 -7.47
CA ALA A 26 -26.01 -5.82 -8.60
C ALA A 26 -26.77 -5.41 -9.87
N ALA A 27 -27.72 -6.23 -10.33
CA ALA A 27 -28.46 -5.96 -11.55
C ALA A 27 -29.23 -4.63 -11.52
N ALA A 28 -29.92 -4.32 -10.42
CA ALA A 28 -30.65 -3.08 -10.26
C ALA A 28 -29.70 -1.88 -10.22
N PHE A 29 -28.61 -1.97 -9.45
CA PHE A 29 -27.63 -0.91 -9.32
C PHE A 29 -26.98 -0.57 -10.68
N PHE A 30 -26.46 -1.55 -11.40
CA PHE A 30 -25.76 -1.32 -12.66
C PHE A 30 -26.67 -0.76 -13.77
N ASN A 31 -27.98 -0.96 -13.68
CA ASN A 31 -28.96 -0.39 -14.61
C ASN A 31 -29.49 0.99 -14.17
N THR A 32 -29.13 1.48 -12.97
CA THR A 32 -29.57 2.79 -12.49
C THR A 32 -28.73 3.91 -13.14
N SER A 33 -29.38 5.03 -13.44
CA SER A 33 -28.71 6.23 -13.98
C SER A 33 -27.68 6.78 -12.98
N ALA A 34 -26.50 7.12 -13.48
CA ALA A 34 -25.42 7.74 -12.71
C ALA A 34 -25.54 9.27 -12.65
N GLY A 35 -26.45 9.89 -13.39
CA GLY A 35 -26.59 11.33 -13.50
C GLY A 35 -27.16 12.04 -12.29
N LEU A 36 -27.61 11.29 -11.27
CA LEU A 36 -28.11 11.90 -10.02
C LEU A 36 -27.01 12.59 -9.19
N ILE A 37 -25.74 12.15 -9.36
CA ILE A 37 -24.60 12.70 -8.61
C ILE A 37 -23.83 13.71 -9.47
N ASN A 38 -23.61 13.40 -10.75
CA ASN A 38 -22.93 14.28 -11.69
C ASN A 38 -23.77 14.41 -12.97
N ALA A 39 -24.21 15.63 -13.27
CA ALA A 39 -25.03 15.91 -14.44
C ALA A 39 -24.37 15.53 -15.78
N GLU A 40 -23.04 15.53 -15.89
CA GLU A 40 -22.31 15.08 -17.07
C GLU A 40 -22.54 13.58 -17.36
N ASN A 41 -22.88 12.81 -16.34
CA ASN A 41 -23.16 11.38 -16.44
C ASN A 41 -24.66 11.04 -16.60
N GLN A 42 -25.52 12.03 -16.83
CA GLN A 42 -26.98 11.84 -16.86
C GLN A 42 -27.47 10.79 -17.88
N ASN A 43 -26.72 10.55 -18.93
CA ASN A 43 -27.03 9.57 -19.97
C ASN A 43 -26.34 8.22 -19.76
N LEU A 44 -25.63 8.05 -18.63
CA LEU A 44 -24.89 6.83 -18.32
C LEU A 44 -25.53 6.11 -17.15
N THR A 45 -25.42 4.79 -17.16
CA THR A 45 -25.70 3.96 -15.99
C THR A 45 -24.40 3.71 -15.19
N TRP A 46 -24.53 3.28 -13.94
CA TRP A 46 -23.38 2.84 -13.14
C TRP A 46 -22.61 1.70 -13.82
N GLY A 47 -23.33 0.80 -14.52
CA GLY A 47 -22.68 -0.26 -15.31
C GLY A 47 -21.83 0.27 -16.47
N GLN A 48 -22.30 1.31 -17.15
CA GLN A 48 -21.52 1.96 -18.22
C GLN A 48 -20.31 2.71 -17.67
N LEU A 49 -20.42 3.42 -16.53
CA LEU A 49 -19.27 4.05 -15.89
C LEU A 49 -18.25 3.01 -15.43
N SER A 50 -18.69 1.92 -14.85
CA SER A 50 -17.82 0.78 -14.49
C SER A 50 -17.09 0.22 -15.70
N LEU A 51 -17.76 0.07 -16.84
CA LEU A 51 -17.13 -0.38 -18.07
C LEU A 51 -16.06 0.61 -18.57
N ILE A 52 -16.37 1.91 -18.60
CA ILE A 52 -15.42 2.98 -18.99
C ILE A 52 -14.17 2.93 -18.10
N ASN A 53 -14.33 2.76 -16.79
CA ASN A 53 -13.22 2.62 -15.86
C ASN A 53 -12.38 1.35 -16.18
N ALA A 54 -13.02 0.21 -16.35
CA ALA A 54 -12.35 -1.04 -16.66
C ALA A 54 -11.59 -0.99 -18.01
N GLU A 55 -12.19 -0.39 -19.05
CA GLU A 55 -11.55 -0.16 -20.35
C GLU A 55 -10.30 0.71 -20.22
N ARG A 56 -10.37 1.76 -19.39
CA ARG A 56 -9.23 2.62 -19.09
C ARG A 56 -8.10 1.84 -18.40
N ILE A 57 -8.42 1.05 -17.37
CA ILE A 57 -7.44 0.23 -16.65
C ILE A 57 -6.77 -0.77 -17.60
N MET A 58 -7.56 -1.52 -18.37
CA MET A 58 -7.04 -2.49 -19.34
C MET A 58 -6.11 -1.84 -20.38
N ARG A 59 -6.44 -0.64 -20.85
CA ARG A 59 -5.63 0.13 -21.79
C ARG A 59 -4.32 0.60 -21.16
N LEU A 60 -4.36 1.12 -19.92
CA LEU A 60 -3.16 1.61 -19.21
C LEU A 60 -2.23 0.48 -18.79
N ALA A 61 -2.78 -0.68 -18.44
CA ALA A 61 -1.98 -1.83 -18.02
C ALA A 61 -1.35 -2.62 -19.17
N ARG A 62 -1.91 -2.52 -20.38
CA ARG A 62 -1.49 -3.29 -21.55
C ARG A 62 -0.02 -3.08 -21.93
N PRO A 63 0.52 -1.84 -22.04
CA PRO A 63 1.90 -1.64 -22.48
C PRO A 63 2.92 -2.42 -21.64
N PHE A 64 2.82 -2.36 -20.32
CA PHE A 64 3.72 -3.12 -19.46
C PHE A 64 3.48 -4.62 -19.53
N ALA A 65 2.23 -5.06 -19.66
CA ALA A 65 1.91 -6.48 -19.82
C ALA A 65 2.48 -7.07 -21.13
N GLU A 66 2.63 -6.27 -22.17
CA GLU A 66 3.22 -6.67 -23.46
C GLU A 66 4.76 -6.56 -23.45
N LYS A 67 5.31 -5.52 -22.81
CA LYS A 67 6.75 -5.26 -22.72
C LYS A 67 7.10 -4.66 -21.35
N GLN A 68 7.77 -5.46 -20.51
CA GLN A 68 8.13 -5.12 -19.14
C GLN A 68 9.33 -4.17 -19.12
N THR A 69 9.07 -2.87 -19.32
CA THR A 69 10.07 -1.80 -19.18
C THR A 69 9.51 -0.69 -18.29
N LYS A 70 10.40 0.10 -17.68
CA LYS A 70 10.03 1.19 -16.76
C LYS A 70 9.06 2.19 -17.42
N GLU A 71 9.30 2.52 -18.68
CA GLU A 71 8.51 3.48 -19.46
C GLU A 71 7.07 3.04 -19.68
N ASN A 72 6.79 1.74 -19.54
CA ASN A 72 5.46 1.14 -19.69
C ASN A 72 4.70 0.99 -18.38
N LEU A 73 5.33 1.34 -17.24
CA LEU A 73 4.63 1.42 -15.95
C LEU A 73 3.58 2.53 -15.98
N VAL A 74 2.67 2.52 -15.02
CA VAL A 74 1.67 3.60 -14.90
C VAL A 74 2.33 4.84 -14.30
N HIS A 75 2.18 5.96 -14.98
CA HIS A 75 2.75 7.25 -14.63
C HIS A 75 1.67 8.22 -14.19
N LEU A 76 2.02 9.17 -13.34
CA LEU A 76 1.23 10.39 -13.16
C LEU A 76 1.14 11.13 -14.50
N LYS A 77 0.01 11.79 -14.74
CA LYS A 77 -0.17 12.63 -15.95
C LYS A 77 0.89 13.72 -16.00
N ASP A 78 1.32 14.07 -17.21
CA ASP A 78 2.23 15.17 -17.42
C ASP A 78 1.66 16.47 -16.85
N GLY A 79 2.51 17.25 -16.21
CA GLY A 79 2.13 18.49 -15.54
C GLY A 79 1.34 18.33 -14.22
N GLN A 80 1.07 17.10 -13.77
CA GLN A 80 0.49 16.84 -12.45
C GLN A 80 1.59 16.54 -11.45
N VAL A 81 1.59 17.26 -10.34
CA VAL A 81 2.53 17.04 -9.21
C VAL A 81 2.04 15.94 -8.30
N VAL A 82 0.72 15.82 -8.15
CA VAL A 82 0.04 14.84 -7.29
C VAL A 82 -0.94 14.01 -8.09
N GLY A 83 -1.22 12.80 -7.66
CA GLY A 83 -2.17 11.93 -8.37
C GLY A 83 -2.43 10.58 -7.72
N GLU A 84 -1.83 10.32 -6.56
CA GLU A 84 -2.08 9.14 -5.72
C GLU A 84 -2.35 9.59 -4.27
N TRP A 85 -2.48 8.67 -3.31
CA TRP A 85 -2.90 8.98 -1.96
C TRP A 85 -1.95 9.93 -1.19
N ARG A 86 -0.66 9.96 -1.56
CA ARG A 86 0.32 10.91 -1.00
C ARG A 86 0.27 12.24 -1.75
N ASP A 87 -0.89 12.87 -1.74
CA ASP A 87 -1.27 14.02 -2.56
C ASP A 87 -0.78 15.38 -2.04
N SER A 88 0.23 15.39 -1.17
CA SER A 88 0.95 16.64 -0.82
C SER A 88 2.06 16.93 -1.85
N GLU A 89 2.52 18.18 -1.89
CA GLU A 89 3.49 18.68 -2.87
C GLU A 89 4.74 17.80 -3.01
N TYR A 90 5.22 17.25 -1.89
CA TYR A 90 6.41 16.39 -1.86
C TYR A 90 6.12 14.97 -1.36
N GLY A 91 4.86 14.54 -1.40
CA GLY A 91 4.42 13.26 -0.83
C GLY A 91 5.15 12.05 -1.37
N ILE A 92 5.42 12.04 -2.68
CA ILE A 92 6.20 11.01 -3.39
C ILE A 92 7.52 11.54 -3.95
N GLY A 93 8.05 12.64 -3.40
CA GLY A 93 9.35 13.20 -3.80
C GLY A 93 9.44 13.65 -5.25
N GLY A 94 8.34 14.18 -5.81
CA GLY A 94 8.24 14.51 -7.21
C GLY A 94 8.23 13.31 -8.16
N GLY A 95 8.12 12.09 -7.61
CA GLY A 95 8.15 10.85 -8.39
C GLY A 95 7.01 10.77 -9.41
N ARG A 96 7.32 10.20 -10.56
CA ARG A 96 6.36 10.08 -11.67
C ARG A 96 5.67 8.73 -11.71
N ILE A 97 6.27 7.70 -11.10
CA ILE A 97 5.82 6.30 -11.14
C ILE A 97 5.63 5.83 -9.69
N PRO A 98 4.41 5.87 -9.14
CA PRO A 98 4.14 5.49 -7.75
C PRO A 98 4.33 3.99 -7.51
N TYR A 99 4.83 3.63 -6.34
CA TYR A 99 5.08 2.25 -5.93
C TYR A 99 3.78 1.47 -5.74
N ASP A 100 2.88 1.95 -4.87
CA ASP A 100 1.61 1.32 -4.51
C ASP A 100 0.73 1.04 -5.72
N VAL A 101 0.60 2.03 -6.62
CA VAL A 101 -0.18 1.91 -7.85
C VAL A 101 0.35 0.78 -8.72
N ASN A 102 1.66 0.77 -8.98
CA ASN A 102 2.24 -0.15 -9.95
C ASN A 102 2.38 -1.58 -9.42
N THR A 103 2.69 -1.74 -8.14
CA THR A 103 3.00 -3.07 -7.58
C THR A 103 1.80 -3.75 -6.92
N ALA A 104 0.76 -2.99 -6.57
CA ALA A 104 -0.40 -3.52 -5.85
C ALA A 104 -1.74 -3.19 -6.50
N LEU A 105 -2.04 -1.91 -6.76
CA LEU A 105 -3.36 -1.48 -7.20
C LEU A 105 -3.69 -1.95 -8.62
N VAL A 106 -2.74 -1.81 -9.55
CA VAL A 106 -2.94 -2.29 -10.94
C VAL A 106 -3.22 -3.79 -10.99
N PRO A 107 -2.37 -4.68 -10.43
CA PRO A 107 -2.66 -6.11 -10.47
C PRO A 107 -3.95 -6.48 -9.71
N ALA A 108 -4.27 -5.83 -8.59
CA ALA A 108 -5.53 -6.07 -7.87
C ALA A 108 -6.76 -5.70 -8.72
N ALA A 109 -6.75 -4.53 -9.36
CA ALA A 109 -7.81 -4.10 -10.26
C ALA A 109 -8.00 -5.07 -11.44
N LEU A 110 -6.89 -5.52 -12.05
CA LEU A 110 -6.93 -6.47 -13.16
C LEU A 110 -7.51 -7.83 -12.73
N ARG A 111 -7.15 -8.35 -11.54
CA ARG A 111 -7.76 -9.56 -10.98
C ARG A 111 -9.26 -9.38 -10.77
N SER A 112 -9.66 -8.23 -10.24
CA SER A 112 -11.07 -7.89 -10.05
C SER A 112 -11.83 -7.77 -11.37
N ILE A 113 -11.26 -7.11 -12.38
CA ILE A 113 -11.85 -7.04 -13.73
C ILE A 113 -12.04 -8.45 -14.32
N ALA A 114 -11.08 -9.35 -14.13
CA ALA A 114 -11.21 -10.73 -14.58
C ALA A 114 -12.39 -11.45 -13.92
N VAL A 115 -12.59 -11.26 -12.61
CA VAL A 115 -13.73 -11.82 -11.86
C VAL A 115 -15.04 -11.20 -12.35
N LEU A 116 -15.13 -9.88 -12.45
CA LEU A 116 -16.33 -9.16 -12.89
C LEU A 116 -16.72 -9.56 -14.34
N ALA A 117 -15.74 -9.77 -15.22
CA ALA A 117 -15.98 -10.25 -16.57
C ALA A 117 -16.54 -11.69 -16.58
N ARG A 118 -16.04 -12.60 -15.72
CA ARG A 118 -16.58 -13.95 -15.54
C ARG A 118 -18.04 -13.93 -15.05
N GLN A 119 -18.38 -12.98 -14.20
CA GLN A 119 -19.75 -12.76 -13.70
C GLN A 119 -20.67 -12.07 -14.73
N GLY A 120 -20.16 -11.77 -15.92
CA GLY A 120 -20.98 -11.21 -17.02
C GLY A 120 -21.19 -9.70 -16.98
N LEU A 121 -20.51 -8.96 -16.09
CA LEU A 121 -20.65 -7.50 -16.02
C LEU A 121 -20.15 -6.81 -17.30
N TYR A 122 -19.23 -7.42 -18.03
CA TYR A 122 -18.66 -6.88 -19.26
C TYR A 122 -18.96 -7.79 -20.46
N PRO A 123 -20.24 -7.88 -20.92
CA PRO A 123 -20.69 -8.89 -21.89
C PRO A 123 -20.01 -8.75 -23.25
N LYS A 124 -19.55 -7.55 -23.63
CA LYS A 124 -18.80 -7.30 -24.88
C LYS A 124 -17.32 -7.66 -24.76
N HIS A 125 -16.81 -7.93 -23.59
CA HIS A 125 -15.39 -8.17 -23.27
C HIS A 125 -15.19 -9.51 -22.55
N LYS A 126 -15.85 -10.57 -23.02
CA LYS A 126 -15.75 -11.91 -22.40
C LYS A 126 -14.31 -12.42 -22.28
N GLN A 127 -13.42 -12.04 -23.20
CA GLN A 127 -12.01 -12.37 -23.20
C GLN A 127 -11.24 -11.75 -22.01
N TRP A 128 -11.78 -10.72 -21.35
CA TRP A 128 -11.12 -10.09 -20.21
C TRP A 128 -10.98 -11.02 -19.01
N SER A 129 -11.85 -12.04 -18.89
CA SER A 129 -11.68 -13.05 -17.84
C SER A 129 -10.30 -13.70 -17.85
N ASN A 130 -9.74 -13.97 -19.04
CA ASN A 130 -8.40 -14.55 -19.18
C ASN A 130 -7.31 -13.49 -19.39
N LEU A 131 -7.61 -12.46 -20.21
CA LEU A 131 -6.64 -11.42 -20.55
C LEU A 131 -6.23 -10.61 -19.33
N ALA A 132 -7.19 -10.17 -18.49
CA ALA A 132 -6.91 -9.43 -17.27
C ALA A 132 -6.18 -10.29 -16.23
N THR A 133 -6.52 -11.60 -16.12
CA THR A 133 -5.75 -12.54 -15.28
C THR A 133 -4.29 -12.62 -15.71
N LYS A 134 -4.04 -12.74 -17.02
CA LYS A 134 -2.68 -12.78 -17.58
C LYS A 134 -1.93 -11.48 -17.28
N TYR A 135 -2.56 -10.33 -17.50
CA TYR A 135 -1.95 -9.02 -17.23
C TYR A 135 -1.66 -8.87 -15.74
N ALA A 136 -2.61 -9.21 -14.87
CA ALA A 136 -2.42 -9.15 -13.43
C ALA A 136 -1.19 -9.94 -12.97
N GLN A 137 -1.03 -11.17 -13.48
CA GLN A 137 0.12 -12.01 -13.14
C GLN A 137 1.45 -11.37 -13.56
N ILE A 138 1.51 -10.82 -14.78
CA ILE A 138 2.73 -10.13 -15.27
C ILE A 138 3.05 -8.91 -14.39
N TRP A 139 2.05 -8.11 -14.07
CA TRP A 139 2.23 -6.95 -13.20
C TRP A 139 2.70 -7.34 -11.80
N GLU A 140 2.10 -8.36 -11.22
CA GLU A 140 2.44 -8.86 -9.90
C GLU A 140 3.87 -9.41 -9.82
N ASP A 141 4.30 -10.15 -10.84
CA ASP A 141 5.61 -10.82 -10.87
C ASP A 141 6.76 -9.89 -11.28
N LYS A 142 6.49 -8.84 -12.07
CA LYS A 142 7.55 -8.10 -12.78
C LYS A 142 7.73 -6.66 -12.34
N THR A 143 6.84 -6.10 -11.49
CA THR A 143 6.94 -4.69 -11.11
C THR A 143 7.80 -4.44 -9.88
N LEU A 144 7.83 -5.38 -8.93
CA LEU A 144 8.44 -5.18 -7.62
C LEU A 144 9.94 -4.83 -7.69
N ASP A 145 10.68 -5.47 -8.59
CA ASP A 145 12.12 -5.28 -8.73
C ASP A 145 12.52 -3.87 -9.18
N TYR A 146 11.64 -3.15 -9.88
CA TYR A 146 11.92 -1.75 -10.27
C TYR A 146 12.07 -0.86 -9.04
N PHE A 147 11.33 -1.13 -7.98
CA PHE A 147 11.29 -0.32 -6.77
C PHE A 147 12.23 -0.81 -5.67
N LYS A 148 12.75 -2.04 -5.78
CA LYS A 148 13.59 -2.65 -4.75
C LYS A 148 14.85 -1.81 -4.49
N VAL A 149 15.10 -1.53 -3.22
CA VAL A 149 16.30 -0.89 -2.68
C VAL A 149 16.97 -1.88 -1.73
N THR A 150 18.27 -2.08 -1.88
CA THR A 150 19.07 -2.92 -0.99
C THR A 150 20.28 -2.11 -0.55
N ILE A 151 20.40 -1.89 0.74
CA ILE A 151 21.49 -1.10 1.34
C ILE A 151 22.32 -2.02 2.23
N PRO A 152 23.62 -2.19 1.95
CA PRO A 152 24.50 -2.98 2.79
C PRO A 152 24.47 -2.50 4.25
N LYS A 153 24.53 -3.42 5.20
CA LYS A 153 24.46 -3.19 6.64
C LYS A 153 25.28 -1.98 7.11
N SER A 154 26.58 -1.94 6.79
CA SER A 154 27.44 -0.85 7.22
C SER A 154 26.99 0.50 6.68
N LYS A 155 26.61 0.55 5.39
CA LYS A 155 26.09 1.76 4.77
C LYS A 155 24.77 2.20 5.39
N ALA A 156 23.87 1.27 5.70
CA ALA A 156 22.60 1.56 6.36
C ALA A 156 22.81 2.15 7.77
N GLN A 157 23.78 1.63 8.51
CA GLN A 157 24.17 2.17 9.83
C GLN A 157 24.70 3.60 9.72
N ASP A 158 25.56 3.88 8.72
CA ASP A 158 26.10 5.23 8.47
C ASP A 158 24.97 6.22 8.08
N LEU A 159 24.04 5.79 7.23
CA LEU A 159 22.92 6.63 6.78
C LEU A 159 22.01 7.04 7.93
N VAL A 160 21.64 6.11 8.79
CA VAL A 160 20.80 6.38 9.97
C VAL A 160 21.51 7.32 10.96
N ALA A 161 22.83 7.13 11.16
CA ALA A 161 23.63 8.02 12.01
C ALA A 161 23.75 9.43 11.38
N SER A 162 23.87 9.54 10.06
CA SER A 162 23.89 10.82 9.34
C SER A 162 22.54 11.53 9.42
N TYR A 163 21.45 10.81 9.16
CA TYR A 163 20.08 11.32 9.24
C TYR A 163 19.79 11.95 10.60
N LYS A 164 20.21 11.34 11.70
CA LYS A 164 20.05 11.91 13.05
C LYS A 164 20.63 13.33 13.14
N LYS A 165 21.77 13.57 12.53
CA LYS A 165 22.44 14.90 12.52
C LYS A 165 21.69 15.88 11.62
N GLU A 166 21.33 15.45 10.43
CA GLU A 166 20.68 16.26 9.39
C GLU A 166 19.27 16.70 9.80
N SER A 167 18.49 15.78 10.40
CA SER A 167 17.13 16.05 10.88
C SER A 167 17.06 16.69 12.28
N SER A 168 18.21 16.80 12.98
CA SER A 168 18.27 17.19 14.38
C SER A 168 17.41 16.30 15.30
N PHE A 169 17.22 15.03 14.94
CA PHE A 169 16.44 14.09 15.73
C PHE A 169 17.10 13.87 17.11
N PRO A 170 16.41 14.18 18.22
CA PRO A 170 17.00 14.14 19.55
C PRO A 170 17.14 12.71 20.12
N GLY A 171 16.48 11.73 19.51
CA GLY A 171 16.53 10.34 19.96
C GLY A 171 17.81 9.61 19.56
N PRO A 172 17.96 8.33 19.94
CA PRO A 172 19.07 7.49 19.53
C PRO A 172 18.96 7.16 18.04
N ASP A 173 20.10 7.08 17.33
CA ASP A 173 20.12 6.75 15.89
C ASP A 173 19.71 5.30 15.59
N ARG A 174 19.77 4.41 16.54
CA ARG A 174 19.43 2.99 16.41
C ARG A 174 20.30 2.21 15.39
N ALA A 175 21.41 2.78 14.94
CA ALA A 175 22.31 2.12 13.96
C ALA A 175 22.72 0.70 14.40
N ALA A 176 23.00 0.49 15.68
CA ALA A 176 23.38 -0.81 16.24
C ALA A 176 22.28 -1.89 16.12
N SER A 177 21.00 -1.52 15.93
CA SER A 177 19.89 -2.46 15.73
C SER A 177 19.85 -3.03 14.30
N ILE A 178 20.61 -2.46 13.37
CA ILE A 178 20.73 -2.93 11.99
C ILE A 178 21.78 -4.03 11.97
N THR A 179 21.35 -5.28 11.93
CA THR A 179 22.21 -6.48 11.98
C THR A 179 22.56 -7.03 10.60
N ASP A 180 21.74 -6.72 9.60
CA ASP A 180 21.82 -7.25 8.24
C ASP A 180 21.58 -6.13 7.22
N ASP A 181 21.72 -6.44 5.93
CA ASP A 181 21.35 -5.52 4.86
C ASP A 181 19.89 -5.06 5.02
N VAL A 182 19.65 -3.80 4.70
CA VAL A 182 18.29 -3.22 4.75
C VAL A 182 17.68 -3.29 3.36
N VAL A 183 16.54 -3.96 3.26
CA VAL A 183 15.78 -4.10 2.00
C VAL A 183 14.41 -3.49 2.17
N PHE A 184 14.05 -2.58 1.26
CA PHE A 184 12.72 -1.98 1.18
C PHE A 184 12.39 -1.59 -0.27
N HIS A 185 11.22 -1.02 -0.52
CA HIS A 185 10.83 -0.54 -1.84
C HIS A 185 10.77 0.99 -1.86
N ALA A 186 11.36 1.58 -2.90
CA ALA A 186 11.32 3.02 -3.10
C ALA A 186 9.87 3.50 -3.24
N LEU A 187 9.60 4.68 -2.72
CA LEU A 187 8.27 5.29 -2.70
C LEU A 187 7.74 5.58 -4.12
N ALA A 188 8.65 5.98 -5.01
CA ALA A 188 8.37 6.22 -6.42
C ALA A 188 9.65 6.11 -7.26
N LEU A 189 9.50 6.07 -8.59
CA LEU A 189 10.60 6.22 -9.54
C LEU A 189 10.51 7.60 -10.21
N ASP A 190 11.66 8.04 -10.77
CA ASP A 190 11.81 9.30 -11.48
C ASP A 190 11.36 10.50 -10.64
N GLY A 191 11.99 10.63 -9.46
CA GLY A 191 11.79 11.73 -8.53
C GLY A 191 12.44 13.04 -8.97
N ASP A 192 12.19 14.10 -8.19
CA ASP A 192 12.82 15.40 -8.38
C ASP A 192 14.35 15.31 -8.28
N SER A 193 15.03 16.29 -8.82
CA SER A 193 16.51 16.38 -8.79
C SER A 193 17.22 15.19 -9.45
N ASN A 194 16.60 14.58 -10.47
CA ASN A 194 17.09 13.41 -11.20
C ASN A 194 17.24 12.14 -10.33
N LEU A 195 16.51 12.03 -9.25
CA LEU A 195 16.45 10.80 -8.46
C LEU A 195 15.81 9.68 -9.29
N THR A 196 16.56 8.63 -9.58
CA THR A 196 16.03 7.47 -10.30
C THR A 196 15.05 6.66 -9.45
N LYS A 197 15.26 6.68 -8.13
CA LYS A 197 14.37 6.12 -7.08
C LYS A 197 14.26 7.13 -5.95
N VAL A 198 13.05 7.27 -5.41
CA VAL A 198 12.80 8.01 -4.17
C VAL A 198 12.99 7.03 -3.01
N GLU A 199 14.21 6.95 -2.48
CA GLU A 199 14.65 5.93 -1.52
C GLU A 199 14.17 6.22 -0.09
N VAL A 200 12.86 6.35 0.07
CA VAL A 200 12.18 6.50 1.34
C VAL A 200 11.53 5.17 1.70
N MET A 201 11.93 4.57 2.84
CA MET A 201 11.25 3.40 3.38
C MET A 201 9.84 3.82 3.82
N ASN A 202 8.83 3.03 3.46
CA ASN A 202 7.43 3.44 3.59
C ASN A 202 6.50 2.29 3.95
N THR A 203 5.24 2.62 4.24
CA THR A 203 4.21 1.65 4.62
C THR A 203 3.39 1.12 3.45
N ASP A 204 3.66 1.55 2.21
CA ASP A 204 2.81 1.22 1.06
C ASP A 204 2.88 -0.28 0.67
N ASP A 205 3.79 -1.04 1.28
CA ASP A 205 3.74 -2.50 1.29
C ASP A 205 2.37 -3.03 1.77
N CYS A 206 1.63 -2.26 2.59
CA CYS A 206 0.31 -2.63 3.08
C CYS A 206 -0.69 -2.89 1.95
N PHE A 207 -0.62 -2.14 0.86
CA PHE A 207 -1.49 -2.36 -0.30
C PHE A 207 -1.31 -3.77 -0.88
N ARG A 208 -0.06 -4.20 -1.03
CA ARG A 208 0.25 -5.51 -1.58
C ARG A 208 -0.14 -6.63 -0.61
N HIS A 209 0.14 -6.48 0.68
CA HIS A 209 -0.27 -7.44 1.71
C HIS A 209 -1.79 -7.59 1.78
N PHE A 210 -2.53 -6.50 1.63
CA PHE A 210 -3.99 -6.49 1.75
C PHE A 210 -4.72 -6.93 0.47
N LEU A 211 -4.21 -6.54 -0.70
CA LEU A 211 -4.92 -6.71 -1.97
C LEU A 211 -4.52 -7.96 -2.74
N LEU A 212 -3.32 -8.49 -2.53
CA LEU A 212 -2.77 -9.57 -3.36
C LEU A 212 -2.56 -10.87 -2.58
N ASN A 213 -2.72 -11.97 -3.30
CA ASN A 213 -2.38 -13.32 -2.85
C ASN A 213 -1.26 -13.87 -3.74
N THR A 214 -0.09 -13.22 -3.69
CA THR A 214 1.09 -13.64 -4.46
C THR A 214 1.37 -15.13 -4.28
N THR A 215 1.59 -15.84 -5.38
CA THR A 215 1.82 -17.29 -5.41
C THR A 215 3.27 -17.66 -5.74
N ASP A 216 4.07 -16.69 -6.16
CA ASP A 216 5.51 -16.87 -6.33
C ASP A 216 6.20 -16.76 -4.97
N ASP A 217 6.54 -17.90 -4.39
CA ASP A 217 7.21 -17.98 -3.08
C ASP A 217 8.62 -17.38 -3.10
N THR A 218 9.29 -17.32 -4.25
CA THR A 218 10.62 -16.70 -4.38
C THR A 218 10.54 -15.17 -4.21
N GLN A 219 9.39 -14.60 -4.49
CA GLN A 219 9.09 -13.18 -4.26
C GLN A 219 8.41 -12.96 -2.90
N LEU A 220 7.41 -13.77 -2.56
CA LEU A 220 6.55 -13.56 -1.39
C LEU A 220 7.32 -13.70 -0.07
N THR A 221 8.09 -14.78 0.09
CA THR A 221 8.80 -15.06 1.35
C THR A 221 9.78 -13.94 1.74
N PRO A 222 10.73 -13.52 0.89
CA PRO A 222 11.60 -12.40 1.22
C PRO A 222 10.85 -11.06 1.35
N TYR A 223 9.78 -10.84 0.58
CA TYR A 223 8.97 -9.63 0.67
C TYR A 223 8.32 -9.50 2.06
N LEU A 224 7.66 -10.56 2.54
CA LEU A 224 7.04 -10.59 3.87
C LEU A 224 8.08 -10.42 4.98
N ASN A 225 9.22 -11.10 4.87
CA ASN A 225 10.29 -11.01 5.87
C ASN A 225 10.88 -9.60 5.98
N ASN A 226 11.15 -8.97 4.84
CA ASN A 226 11.70 -7.61 4.80
C ASN A 226 10.69 -6.59 5.35
N SER A 227 9.44 -6.67 4.92
CA SER A 227 8.36 -5.80 5.38
C SER A 227 8.17 -5.93 6.90
N ALA A 228 8.09 -7.16 7.43
CA ALA A 228 7.99 -7.42 8.85
C ALA A 228 9.20 -6.86 9.64
N THR A 229 10.41 -7.02 9.11
CA THR A 229 11.63 -6.51 9.73
C THR A 229 11.65 -4.97 9.77
N ASN A 230 11.23 -4.32 8.69
CA ASN A 230 11.15 -2.86 8.61
C ASN A 230 10.08 -2.29 9.55
N ILE A 231 8.95 -2.98 9.71
CA ILE A 231 7.90 -2.62 10.67
C ILE A 231 8.45 -2.70 12.10
N ARG A 232 9.10 -3.79 12.48
CA ARG A 232 9.54 -4.07 13.86
C ARG A 232 10.71 -3.21 14.34
N ARG A 233 11.54 -2.71 13.43
CA ARG A 233 12.63 -1.82 13.81
C ARG A 233 12.09 -0.45 14.24
N THR A 234 12.62 0.04 15.35
CA THR A 234 12.28 1.39 15.85
C THR A 234 12.91 2.46 14.96
N PHE A 235 12.18 3.52 14.67
CA PHE A 235 12.67 4.71 13.96
C PHE A 235 13.93 5.29 14.69
N PRO A 236 14.97 5.72 13.94
CA PRO A 236 15.05 5.82 12.47
C PRO A 236 15.58 4.59 11.75
N ALA A 237 15.84 3.47 12.42
CA ALA A 237 16.28 2.23 11.77
C ALA A 237 15.13 1.44 11.09
N GLY A 238 13.88 1.80 11.35
CA GLY A 238 12.68 1.19 10.78
C GLY A 238 11.47 2.10 10.85
N LEU A 239 10.27 1.52 10.88
CA LEU A 239 9.00 2.27 10.79
C LEU A 239 8.30 2.45 12.15
N MET A 240 8.67 1.68 13.18
CA MET A 240 7.92 1.66 14.43
C MET A 240 8.31 2.78 15.40
N THR A 241 7.30 3.41 16.01
CA THR A 241 7.43 4.30 17.19
C THR A 241 6.38 3.92 18.22
N SER A 242 6.51 4.36 19.48
CA SER A 242 5.45 4.18 20.48
C SER A 242 4.18 5.02 20.19
N ALA A 243 4.27 5.99 19.28
CA ALA A 243 3.14 6.77 18.81
C ALA A 243 2.40 6.14 17.62
N GLY A 244 2.95 5.09 17.01
CA GLY A 244 2.44 4.41 15.83
C GLY A 244 3.52 4.06 14.81
N MET A 245 3.14 3.38 13.74
CA MET A 245 4.00 3.13 12.57
C MET A 245 3.97 4.34 11.64
N ILE A 246 5.13 4.95 11.41
CA ILE A 246 5.26 6.11 10.51
C ILE A 246 5.13 5.70 9.05
N VAL A 247 4.48 6.54 8.24
CA VAL A 247 4.22 6.21 6.82
C VAL A 247 5.42 6.43 5.90
N ALA A 248 6.43 7.19 6.34
CA ALA A 248 7.65 7.43 5.58
C ALA A 248 8.85 7.56 6.50
N ASN A 249 9.91 6.83 6.22
CA ASN A 249 11.20 6.94 6.91
C ASN A 249 12.28 7.35 5.90
N PRO A 250 12.74 8.61 5.93
CA PRO A 250 13.71 9.15 4.99
C PRO A 250 15.18 8.84 5.37
N ALA A 251 15.43 8.11 6.45
CA ALA A 251 16.78 7.93 7.00
C ALA A 251 17.76 7.21 6.07
N PHE A 252 17.26 6.51 5.07
CA PHE A 252 18.07 5.70 4.16
C PHE A 252 18.36 6.37 2.81
N GLY A 253 17.80 7.54 2.52
CA GLY A 253 17.92 8.21 1.22
C GLY A 253 19.31 8.79 0.92
N GLY A 254 20.08 9.11 1.95
CA GLY A 254 21.48 9.57 1.79
C GLY A 254 21.65 10.98 1.21
N ASP A 255 20.58 11.74 1.07
CA ASP A 255 20.58 13.14 0.62
C ASP A 255 19.85 14.00 1.66
N PRO A 256 20.37 15.19 2.03
CA PRO A 256 19.71 16.11 2.96
C PRO A 256 18.28 16.48 2.58
N VAL A 257 17.93 16.43 1.30
CA VAL A 257 16.56 16.68 0.81
C VAL A 257 15.53 15.75 1.48
N TYR A 258 15.92 14.54 1.84
CA TYR A 258 15.02 13.59 2.50
C TYR A 258 14.68 14.04 3.92
N ALA A 259 15.68 14.42 4.72
CA ALA A 259 15.47 14.91 6.08
C ALA A 259 14.69 16.22 6.11
N GLN A 260 14.82 17.06 5.09
CA GLN A 260 14.16 18.36 4.98
C GLN A 260 12.67 18.24 4.63
N ASN A 261 12.29 17.28 3.80
CA ASN A 261 10.94 17.20 3.24
C ASN A 261 10.03 16.17 3.94
N TRP A 262 10.57 15.04 4.42
CA TRP A 262 9.78 14.06 5.18
C TRP A 262 9.94 14.26 6.68
N THR A 263 9.46 15.40 7.17
CA THR A 263 9.50 15.76 8.59
C THR A 263 8.26 15.29 9.35
N THR A 264 8.27 15.41 10.67
CA THR A 264 7.10 15.21 11.53
C THR A 264 6.01 16.27 11.34
N GLY A 265 6.29 17.37 10.64
CA GLY A 265 5.34 18.41 10.26
C GLY A 265 4.75 18.23 8.86
N ALA A 266 5.31 17.33 8.05
CA ALA A 266 4.85 17.08 6.68
C ALA A 266 3.69 16.08 6.67
N TYR A 267 2.63 16.35 5.90
CA TYR A 267 1.41 15.55 5.86
C TYR A 267 1.64 14.09 5.45
N HIS A 268 2.58 13.83 4.55
CA HIS A 268 3.04 12.49 4.16
C HIS A 268 4.50 12.20 4.59
N GLY A 269 4.95 12.87 5.65
CA GLY A 269 6.30 12.72 6.20
C GLY A 269 6.42 11.59 7.22
N THR A 270 7.22 11.81 8.27
CA THR A 270 7.39 10.87 9.39
C THR A 270 6.21 10.96 10.37
N VAL A 271 5.00 10.77 9.87
CA VAL A 271 3.72 10.86 10.59
C VAL A 271 2.99 9.53 10.55
N ILE A 272 1.93 9.38 11.34
CA ILE A 272 1.14 8.16 11.43
C ILE A 272 -0.24 8.40 10.82
N TRP A 273 -0.67 7.51 9.93
CA TRP A 273 -1.99 7.52 9.34
C TRP A 273 -2.84 6.34 9.85
N SER A 274 -4.03 6.64 10.35
CA SER A 274 -4.91 5.62 10.94
C SER A 274 -5.24 4.48 9.98
N TRP A 275 -5.58 4.80 8.74
CA TRP A 275 -5.95 3.79 7.75
C TRP A 275 -4.76 2.93 7.29
N GLN A 276 -3.53 3.47 7.28
CA GLN A 276 -2.31 2.72 6.96
C GLN A 276 -2.01 1.68 8.05
N LEU A 277 -2.19 2.05 9.33
CA LEU A 277 -2.09 1.10 10.43
C LEU A 277 -3.09 -0.06 10.25
N ALA A 278 -4.35 0.28 10.00
CA ALA A 278 -5.42 -0.71 9.83
C ALA A 278 -5.18 -1.60 8.60
N MET A 279 -4.78 -1.03 7.47
CA MET A 279 -4.51 -1.78 6.24
C MET A 279 -3.30 -2.70 6.40
N MET A 280 -2.22 -2.25 7.04
CA MET A 280 -1.04 -3.09 7.30
C MET A 280 -1.39 -4.24 8.23
N ALA A 281 -2.07 -3.98 9.36
CA ALA A 281 -2.48 -5.02 10.30
C ALA A 281 -3.37 -6.06 9.61
N LYS A 282 -4.38 -5.61 8.86
CA LYS A 282 -5.27 -6.52 8.12
C LYS A 282 -4.55 -7.24 6.99
N GLY A 283 -3.61 -6.59 6.32
CA GLY A 283 -2.78 -7.20 5.29
C GLY A 283 -1.95 -8.36 5.85
N LEU A 284 -1.24 -8.14 6.96
CA LEU A 284 -0.47 -9.19 7.63
C LEU A 284 -1.36 -10.34 8.14
N GLU A 285 -2.53 -10.03 8.72
CA GLU A 285 -3.52 -11.04 9.11
C GLU A 285 -3.95 -11.92 7.94
N LEU A 286 -4.24 -11.29 6.77
CA LEU A 286 -4.63 -12.02 5.58
C LEU A 286 -3.52 -12.95 5.07
N GLN A 287 -2.25 -12.54 5.14
CA GLN A 287 -1.13 -13.39 4.76
C GLN A 287 -0.93 -14.54 5.75
N LEU A 288 -0.95 -14.27 7.06
CA LEU A 288 -0.86 -15.30 8.10
C LEU A 288 -2.02 -16.31 8.02
N GLY A 289 -3.24 -15.86 7.75
CA GLY A 289 -4.41 -16.70 7.56
C GLY A 289 -4.29 -17.70 6.41
N ARG A 290 -3.36 -17.50 5.47
CA ARG A 290 -3.06 -18.49 4.41
C ARG A 290 -2.38 -19.75 4.96
N CYS A 291 -1.73 -19.63 6.13
CA CYS A 291 -1.05 -20.74 6.80
C CYS A 291 -2.01 -21.61 7.62
N GLU A 292 -3.16 -21.07 8.04
CA GLU A 292 -4.10 -21.79 8.93
C GLU A 292 -4.99 -22.81 8.20
N LEU A 293 -5.04 -22.75 6.87
CA LEU A 293 -5.88 -23.61 6.03
C LEU A 293 -5.53 -25.12 6.12
N THR A 294 -4.48 -25.48 6.89
CA THR A 294 -4.03 -26.87 7.06
C THR A 294 -4.37 -27.52 8.38
N SER A 295 -4.64 -26.77 9.45
CA SER A 295 -4.74 -27.35 10.79
C SER A 295 -6.14 -27.77 11.20
N ASN A 296 -7.20 -27.38 10.49
CA ASN A 296 -8.57 -27.76 10.88
C ASN A 296 -9.46 -28.05 9.67
N PHE A 297 -9.58 -29.31 9.32
CA PHE A 297 -10.73 -29.85 8.60
C PHE A 297 -11.95 -29.91 9.55
N SER A 298 -12.39 -28.78 10.06
CA SER A 298 -13.68 -28.66 10.72
C SER A 298 -14.30 -27.31 10.43
N VAL A 299 -15.39 -27.42 9.73
CA VAL A 299 -16.35 -26.43 9.28
C VAL A 299 -16.77 -25.49 10.40
N SER A 300 -16.49 -24.18 10.27
CA SER A 300 -17.46 -23.13 10.63
C SER A 300 -16.88 -21.73 10.36
N SER A 301 -16.85 -21.34 9.14
CA SER A 301 -17.06 -19.94 8.65
C SER A 301 -16.80 -19.89 7.14
N GLY A 302 -17.81 -19.43 6.40
CA GLY A 302 -17.97 -19.61 4.96
C GLY A 302 -17.04 -18.82 4.03
N HIS A 303 -15.73 -18.85 4.23
CA HIS A 303 -14.77 -18.23 3.33
C HIS A 303 -13.74 -19.24 2.83
N ARG A 304 -14.22 -20.23 2.07
CA ARG A 304 -13.35 -21.05 1.24
C ARG A 304 -12.86 -20.17 0.08
N ARG A 305 -11.60 -19.74 0.12
CA ARG A 305 -10.95 -19.16 -1.07
C ARG A 305 -10.57 -20.30 -2.01
N GLU A 306 -11.48 -20.68 -2.88
CA GLU A 306 -11.18 -21.53 -4.02
C GLU A 306 -10.42 -20.68 -5.06
N ASN A 307 -9.35 -21.26 -5.64
CA ASN A 307 -8.76 -20.68 -6.83
C ASN A 307 -9.73 -20.81 -8.01
N GLU A 308 -9.42 -20.16 -9.13
CA GLU A 308 -10.26 -20.09 -10.34
C GLU A 308 -10.70 -21.46 -10.92
N LYS A 309 -10.17 -22.58 -10.38
CA LYS A 309 -10.47 -23.94 -10.81
C LYS A 309 -11.14 -24.80 -9.73
N GLY A 310 -11.58 -24.20 -8.61
CA GLY A 310 -12.15 -24.93 -7.47
C GLY A 310 -11.11 -25.77 -6.70
N THR A 311 -9.82 -25.55 -6.92
CA THR A 311 -8.72 -26.19 -6.19
C THR A 311 -8.29 -25.30 -5.03
N VAL A 312 -7.97 -25.90 -3.87
CA VAL A 312 -7.42 -25.17 -2.72
C VAL A 312 -6.11 -24.52 -3.14
N ALA A 313 -5.97 -23.21 -2.87
CA ALA A 313 -4.72 -22.51 -3.17
C ALA A 313 -3.55 -23.17 -2.40
N PRO A 314 -2.38 -23.33 -3.01
CA PRO A 314 -1.23 -23.91 -2.33
C PRO A 314 -0.84 -23.04 -1.13
N ILE A 315 -0.37 -23.73 -0.08
CA ILE A 315 0.14 -23.06 1.12
C ILE A 315 1.46 -22.39 0.75
N PRO A 316 1.63 -21.09 1.05
CA PRO A 316 2.88 -20.40 0.79
C PRO A 316 4.07 -21.01 1.55
N ALA A 317 5.25 -20.99 0.95
CA ALA A 317 6.46 -21.58 1.54
C ALA A 317 6.84 -20.93 2.89
N PHE A 318 6.59 -19.62 3.07
CA PHE A 318 6.89 -18.94 4.34
C PHE A 318 6.13 -19.54 5.55
N CYS A 319 5.01 -20.22 5.32
CA CYS A 319 4.25 -20.89 6.39
C CYS A 319 5.01 -22.06 7.02
N GLY A 320 5.93 -22.67 6.27
CA GLY A 320 6.82 -23.73 6.75
C GLY A 320 8.21 -23.24 7.19
N ASP A 321 8.48 -21.94 7.07
CA ASP A 321 9.71 -21.29 7.53
C ASP A 321 9.44 -20.60 8.88
N ASP A 322 9.79 -21.26 9.97
CA ASP A 322 9.54 -20.78 11.34
C ASP A 322 10.13 -19.38 11.60
N SER A 323 11.25 -19.05 10.96
CA SER A 323 11.89 -17.74 11.10
C SER A 323 11.07 -16.65 10.43
N VAL A 324 10.66 -16.86 9.19
CA VAL A 324 9.86 -15.87 8.44
C VAL A 324 8.45 -15.76 9.01
N TYR A 325 7.78 -16.91 9.25
CA TYR A 325 6.46 -16.91 9.88
C TYR A 325 6.47 -16.21 11.24
N GLY A 326 7.45 -16.56 12.09
CA GLY A 326 7.61 -15.93 13.42
C GLY A 326 7.86 -14.42 13.33
N ASN A 327 8.67 -13.96 12.37
CA ASN A 327 8.92 -12.53 12.14
C ASN A 327 7.65 -11.78 11.70
N VAL A 328 6.89 -12.34 10.75
CA VAL A 328 5.62 -11.74 10.27
C VAL A 328 4.57 -11.69 11.39
N LYS A 329 4.47 -12.77 12.18
CA LYS A 329 3.55 -12.83 13.33
C LYS A 329 3.93 -11.83 14.41
N ALA A 330 5.22 -11.66 14.68
CA ALA A 330 5.70 -10.67 15.63
C ALA A 330 5.39 -9.24 15.16
N ALA A 331 5.62 -8.95 13.87
CA ALA A 331 5.26 -7.65 13.29
C ALA A 331 3.75 -7.37 13.41
N TYR A 332 2.91 -8.35 13.15
CA TYR A 332 1.46 -8.26 13.33
C TYR A 332 1.08 -7.95 14.78
N ASN A 333 1.65 -8.67 15.75
CA ASN A 333 1.35 -8.45 17.17
C ASN A 333 1.83 -7.07 17.64
N GLU A 334 3.08 -6.69 17.33
CA GLU A 334 3.65 -5.38 17.69
C GLU A 334 2.84 -4.22 17.08
N LEU A 335 2.30 -4.41 15.88
CA LEU A 335 1.44 -3.43 15.24
C LEU A 335 0.09 -3.30 15.96
N TRP A 336 -0.51 -4.41 16.39
CA TRP A 336 -1.74 -4.35 17.20
C TRP A 336 -1.50 -3.74 18.58
N ASP A 337 -0.39 -4.07 19.24
CA ASP A 337 -0.03 -3.48 20.52
C ASP A 337 0.04 -1.94 20.41
N VAL A 338 0.65 -1.41 19.35
CA VAL A 338 0.75 0.05 19.16
C VAL A 338 -0.58 0.68 18.75
N ILE A 339 -1.44 -0.03 18.01
CA ILE A 339 -2.80 0.39 17.69
C ILE A 339 -3.63 0.51 18.97
N GLU A 340 -3.59 -0.50 19.84
CA GLU A 340 -4.32 -0.52 21.10
C GLU A 340 -3.84 0.58 22.05
N GLN A 341 -2.52 0.81 22.15
CA GLN A 341 -1.95 1.90 22.94
C GLN A 341 -2.38 3.29 22.48
N ASN A 342 -2.70 3.45 21.19
CA ASN A 342 -3.03 4.74 20.59
C ASN A 342 -4.49 4.81 20.12
N GLN A 343 -5.41 4.03 20.68
CA GLN A 343 -6.83 3.96 20.26
C GLN A 343 -7.52 5.33 20.17
N SER A 344 -7.19 6.25 21.07
CA SER A 344 -7.76 7.60 21.07
C SER A 344 -7.42 8.42 19.84
N GLN A 345 -6.37 8.04 19.10
CA GLN A 345 -5.94 8.73 17.87
C GLN A 345 -6.64 8.19 16.61
N LEU A 346 -7.18 6.97 16.65
CA LEU A 346 -7.75 6.28 15.48
C LEU A 346 -8.97 6.97 14.89
N SER A 347 -9.64 7.86 15.65
CA SER A 347 -10.73 8.69 15.13
C SER A 347 -10.24 9.84 14.24
N GLY A 348 -8.95 10.16 14.30
CA GLY A 348 -8.28 11.12 13.43
C GLY A 348 -7.74 10.43 12.17
N GLU A 349 -7.56 11.20 11.11
CA GLU A 349 -6.97 10.72 9.87
C GLU A 349 -5.45 10.49 10.03
N VAL A 350 -4.78 11.47 10.61
CA VAL A 350 -3.32 11.53 10.75
C VAL A 350 -2.92 12.22 12.05
N TRP A 351 -1.85 11.75 12.64
CA TRP A 351 -1.21 12.43 13.77
C TRP A 351 0.32 12.36 13.65
N SER A 352 0.98 13.17 14.47
CA SER A 352 2.42 13.30 14.53
C SER A 352 2.96 12.89 15.89
N TRP A 353 4.25 13.09 16.10
CA TRP A 353 4.93 12.78 17.33
C TRP A 353 6.11 13.75 17.59
N VAL A 354 6.51 13.84 18.84
CA VAL A 354 7.75 14.46 19.30
C VAL A 354 8.54 13.45 20.11
N TYR A 355 9.86 13.54 20.08
CA TYR A 355 10.71 12.70 20.93
C TYR A 355 11.12 13.49 22.18
N ARG A 356 10.62 13.08 23.36
CA ARG A 356 10.91 13.70 24.67
C ARG A 356 10.97 12.62 25.72
N ASP A 357 11.75 12.87 26.78
CA ASP A 357 11.86 11.99 27.97
C ASP A 357 12.20 10.53 27.58
N GLY A 358 13.00 10.35 26.54
CA GLY A 358 13.44 9.03 26.09
C GLY A 358 12.42 8.26 25.23
N GLY A 359 11.28 8.88 24.83
CA GLY A 359 10.21 8.22 24.07
C GLY A 359 9.55 9.10 23.01
N PHE A 360 8.78 8.43 22.13
CA PHE A 360 7.92 9.10 21.16
C PHE A 360 6.58 9.42 21.81
N GLN A 361 6.20 10.68 21.82
CA GLN A 361 4.94 11.16 22.39
C GLN A 361 4.06 11.70 21.29
N VAL A 362 2.79 11.28 21.28
CA VAL A 362 1.79 11.73 20.28
C VAL A 362 1.62 13.24 20.34
N THR A 363 1.52 13.87 19.18
CA THR A 363 1.13 15.27 19.01
C THR A 363 0.23 15.41 17.78
N PRO A 364 -0.75 16.34 17.78
CA PRO A 364 -1.55 16.61 16.59
C PRO A 364 -0.69 17.08 15.42
N LEU A 365 -1.06 16.70 14.21
CA LEU A 365 -0.44 17.26 13.01
C LEU A 365 -0.74 18.76 12.94
N GLY A 366 0.23 19.54 12.44
CA GLY A 366 0.11 21.00 12.32
C GLY A 366 0.59 21.79 13.55
N VAL A 367 0.88 21.12 14.66
CA VAL A 367 1.54 21.74 15.81
C VAL A 367 3.04 21.93 15.55
N LEU A 368 3.63 21.05 14.75
CA LEU A 368 5.03 21.12 14.32
C LEU A 368 5.14 21.83 12.97
N PRO A 369 6.22 22.59 12.72
CA PRO A 369 6.38 23.31 11.47
C PRO A 369 6.48 22.33 10.28
N ALA A 370 5.73 22.63 9.22
CA ALA A 370 5.86 21.94 7.96
C ALA A 370 7.14 22.39 7.22
N PRO A 371 7.65 21.58 6.26
CA PRO A 371 8.74 21.98 5.39
C PRO A 371 8.44 23.31 4.72
N GLY A 372 9.40 24.23 4.68
CA GLY A 372 9.21 25.56 4.11
C GLY A 372 8.46 26.57 4.97
N GLY A 373 8.14 26.25 6.24
CA GLY A 373 7.54 27.18 7.20
C GLY A 373 6.05 27.44 7.03
N GLY A 374 5.36 26.68 6.18
CA GLY A 374 3.90 26.75 6.00
C GLY A 374 3.17 25.91 7.04
N SER A 375 2.05 26.41 7.58
CA SER A 375 1.10 25.60 8.34
C SER A 375 0.23 24.82 7.37
N GLN A 376 0.39 23.50 7.30
CA GLN A 376 -0.57 22.65 6.59
C GLN A 376 -1.76 22.41 7.52
N THR A 377 -2.79 23.21 7.39
CA THR A 377 -4.10 22.90 7.96
C THR A 377 -4.69 21.76 7.17
N GLY A 378 -4.71 20.58 7.78
CA GLY A 378 -5.32 19.40 7.17
C GLY A 378 -6.76 19.68 6.76
N LYS A 379 -7.08 19.46 5.50
CA LYS A 379 -8.46 19.34 5.05
C LYS A 379 -8.99 18.04 5.62
N LEU A 380 -9.88 18.15 6.57
CA LEU A 380 -10.58 17.04 7.18
C LEU A 380 -11.40 16.32 6.10
N PHE A 381 -10.88 15.27 5.51
CA PHE A 381 -11.65 14.32 4.73
C PHE A 381 -12.05 13.15 5.63
N VAL A 382 -13.30 13.16 6.06
CA VAL A 382 -13.89 12.06 6.82
C VAL A 382 -14.10 10.87 5.86
N LEU A 383 -13.19 9.92 5.88
CA LEU A 383 -13.36 8.59 5.32
C LEU A 383 -13.72 7.62 6.45
N PHE A 384 -14.94 7.77 6.99
CA PHE A 384 -15.50 6.83 7.94
C PHE A 384 -16.43 5.82 7.27
N TYR A 385 -16.32 4.57 7.69
CA TYR A 385 -17.11 3.36 7.44
C TYR A 385 -16.54 2.40 6.38
N TRP A 386 -15.53 1.61 6.79
CA TRP A 386 -15.15 0.43 6.01
C TRP A 386 -14.81 -0.82 6.84
N PHE A 387 -15.06 -0.80 8.15
CA PHE A 387 -14.79 -1.97 9.02
C PHE A 387 -15.92 -2.20 10.03
N SER A 388 -17.11 -2.49 9.52
CA SER A 388 -18.19 -3.15 10.30
C SER A 388 -18.86 -4.24 9.48
#